data_68c1980c05c509765ec075890de8c4a9
#
_entry.id   68c1980c05c509765ec075890de8c4a9
#
_cell.length_a   1.000
_cell.length_b   1.000
_cell.length_c   1.000
_cell.angle_alpha   90.00
_cell.angle_beta   90.00
_cell.angle_gamma   90.00
#
_symmetry.space_group_name_H-M   'P 1'
#
loop_
_entity.id
_entity.type
_entity.pdbx_description
1 polymer ?
#
loop_
_entity_poly.entity_id
_entity_poly.type
_entity_poly.pdbx_seq_one_letter_code
_entity_poly.pdbx_strand_id
1 'polypeptide(L)'
;MIMKRKWYVYLFVFSLLMSGCAKIKPDTPQSGKYATQNRLSAVEYSIYINKQLTVFTNQISTRMGSISNLSKDFNVDNEITLAQNSLDILQETYDETATVYPSEGDDANRDATLVVMMTAISHLQSYINDLDKKSDVSGYFKDFENDFNSLTGQAGLYNQ
;
A
#
# COMPACT_ATOMS: atom_id res chain seq x y z
N MET A 1 -19.11 23.89 8.12
CA MET A 1 -19.90 22.67 8.45
C MET A 1 -20.09 21.80 7.20
N ILE A 2 -18.99 21.38 6.52
CA ILE A 2 -19.07 20.63 5.23
C ILE A 2 -18.10 19.41 5.19
N MET A 3 -17.39 19.10 6.28
CA MET A 3 -16.36 18.04 6.27
C MET A 3 -16.82 16.61 6.64
N LYS A 4 -18.09 16.39 6.99
CA LYS A 4 -18.57 15.06 7.42
C LYS A 4 -19.06 14.13 6.29
N ARG A 5 -19.09 14.58 5.03
CA ARG A 5 -19.76 13.84 3.93
C ARG A 5 -18.85 12.90 3.14
N LYS A 6 -17.53 13.09 3.20
CA LYS A 6 -16.57 12.26 2.44
C LYS A 6 -16.23 10.92 3.13
N TRP A 7 -16.34 10.85 4.44
CA TRP A 7 -15.94 9.67 5.22
C TRP A 7 -16.87 8.47 5.03
N TYR A 8 -18.16 8.73 4.75
CA TYR A 8 -19.15 7.66 4.53
C TYR A 8 -18.93 6.89 3.20
N VAL A 9 -18.29 7.50 2.21
CA VAL A 9 -18.05 6.86 0.90
C VAL A 9 -16.99 5.77 1.04
N TYR A 10 -15.95 5.97 1.82
CA TYR A 10 -14.90 4.97 2.04
C TYR A 10 -15.36 3.79 2.91
N LEU A 11 -16.23 4.03 3.87
CA LEU A 11 -16.80 2.98 4.72
C LEU A 11 -17.74 2.05 3.93
N PHE A 12 -18.38 2.57 2.88
CA PHE A 12 -19.30 1.80 2.05
C PHE A 12 -18.58 0.89 1.05
N VAL A 13 -17.40 1.29 0.58
CA VAL A 13 -16.58 0.45 -0.32
C VAL A 13 -15.97 -0.74 0.43
N PHE A 14 -15.57 -0.56 1.69
CA PHE A 14 -14.99 -1.62 2.51
C PHE A 14 -16.01 -2.69 2.94
N SER A 15 -17.28 -2.32 3.14
CA SER A 15 -18.34 -3.27 3.53
C SER A 15 -18.81 -4.19 2.41
N LEU A 16 -18.55 -3.85 1.14
CA LEU A 16 -18.91 -4.67 -0.02
C LEU A 16 -17.93 -5.82 -0.29
N LEU A 17 -16.72 -5.78 0.29
CA LEU A 17 -15.71 -6.82 0.08
C LEU A 17 -15.84 -8.03 1.03
N MET A 18 -16.71 -7.96 2.06
CA MET A 18 -16.87 -9.04 3.05
C MET A 18 -18.06 -9.97 2.81
N SER A 19 -18.84 -9.79 1.74
CA SER A 19 -20.05 -10.58 1.49
C SER A 19 -19.94 -11.49 0.27
N GLY A 20 -18.92 -12.34 0.22
CA GLY A 20 -18.75 -13.24 -0.92
C GLY A 20 -18.02 -14.55 -0.63
N CYS A 21 -18.41 -15.30 0.42
CA CYS A 21 -18.10 -16.73 0.47
C CYS A 21 -19.04 -17.51 -0.44
N ALA A 22 -18.91 -17.37 -1.75
CA ALA A 22 -19.45 -18.30 -2.72
C ALA A 22 -18.39 -19.37 -2.98
N LYS A 23 -18.76 -20.64 -2.79
CA LYS A 23 -17.95 -21.81 -3.13
C LYS A 23 -17.51 -21.72 -4.59
N ILE A 24 -16.26 -21.33 -4.82
CA ILE A 24 -15.63 -21.37 -6.14
C ILE A 24 -15.23 -22.82 -6.38
N LYS A 25 -15.91 -23.48 -7.33
CA LYS A 25 -15.41 -24.70 -7.96
C LYS A 25 -14.10 -24.32 -8.70
N PRO A 26 -13.07 -25.20 -8.69
CA PRO A 26 -11.89 -24.95 -9.49
C PRO A 26 -12.27 -25.18 -10.97
N ASP A 27 -12.61 -24.10 -11.65
CA ASP A 27 -12.69 -24.13 -13.11
C ASP A 27 -11.29 -24.00 -13.68
N THR A 28 -10.96 -24.93 -14.56
CA THR A 28 -9.78 -24.99 -15.43
C THR A 28 -9.44 -23.59 -15.97
N PRO A 29 -8.15 -23.22 -16.05
CA PRO A 29 -7.76 -21.91 -16.56
C PRO A 29 -8.23 -21.74 -17.99
N GLN A 30 -9.28 -20.96 -18.20
CA GLN A 30 -9.67 -20.48 -19.54
C GLN A 30 -8.61 -19.47 -20.00
N SER A 31 -7.62 -19.98 -20.70
CA SER A 31 -6.76 -19.22 -21.60
C SER A 31 -7.69 -18.47 -22.60
N GLY A 32 -7.94 -17.19 -22.40
CA GLY A 32 -8.64 -16.45 -23.45
C GLY A 32 -9.36 -15.15 -23.10
N LYS A 33 -9.16 -14.51 -21.95
CA LYS A 33 -9.87 -13.25 -21.62
C LYS A 33 -9.01 -12.10 -21.08
N TYR A 34 -7.70 -12.12 -21.26
CA TYR A 34 -6.83 -10.97 -20.98
C TYR A 34 -6.42 -10.26 -22.27
N ALA A 35 -7.43 -9.94 -23.09
CA ALA A 35 -7.22 -9.11 -24.25
C ALA A 35 -6.91 -7.67 -23.77
N THR A 36 -5.72 -7.18 -24.10
CA THR A 36 -5.24 -5.80 -23.96
C THR A 36 -5.00 -5.29 -22.54
N GLN A 37 -4.41 -6.06 -21.65
CA GLN A 37 -3.70 -5.50 -20.50
C GLN A 37 -2.41 -4.83 -21.00
N ASN A 38 -2.12 -3.65 -20.47
CA ASN A 38 -0.92 -2.88 -20.79
C ASN A 38 0.28 -3.61 -20.17
N ARG A 39 0.81 -4.62 -20.88
CA ARG A 39 1.95 -5.42 -20.41
C ARG A 39 3.23 -4.73 -20.83
N LEU A 40 4.09 -4.49 -19.88
CA LEU A 40 5.44 -3.97 -20.08
C LEU A 40 6.42 -5.12 -20.31
N SER A 41 7.49 -4.88 -21.07
CA SER A 41 8.62 -5.80 -21.10
C SER A 41 9.23 -5.94 -19.71
N ALA A 42 10.00 -7.00 -19.46
CA ALA A 42 10.62 -7.24 -18.15
C ALA A 42 11.48 -6.06 -17.69
N VAL A 43 12.23 -5.42 -18.59
CA VAL A 43 13.06 -4.25 -18.29
C VAL A 43 12.21 -3.03 -17.94
N GLU A 44 11.19 -2.73 -18.75
CA GLU A 44 10.30 -1.59 -18.50
C GLU A 44 9.52 -1.77 -17.20
N TYR A 45 9.04 -2.99 -16.93
CA TYR A 45 8.34 -3.31 -15.69
C TYR A 45 9.26 -3.18 -14.48
N SER A 46 10.50 -3.68 -14.57
CA SER A 46 11.50 -3.53 -13.51
C SER A 46 11.75 -2.06 -13.17
N ILE A 47 11.96 -1.21 -14.17
CA ILE A 47 12.15 0.23 -13.96
C ILE A 47 10.90 0.86 -13.34
N TYR A 48 9.72 0.53 -13.86
CA TYR A 48 8.46 1.04 -13.36
C TYR A 48 8.21 0.66 -11.90
N ILE A 49 8.29 -0.64 -11.58
CA ILE A 49 7.98 -1.13 -10.23
C ILE A 49 8.98 -0.63 -9.18
N ASN A 50 10.27 -0.54 -9.52
CA ASN A 50 11.28 0.02 -8.63
C ASN A 50 11.01 1.50 -8.30
N LYS A 51 10.51 2.28 -9.26
CA LYS A 51 10.07 3.65 -9.00
C LYS A 51 8.92 3.68 -7.99
N GLN A 52 7.91 2.83 -8.16
CA GLN A 52 6.75 2.77 -7.26
C GLN A 52 7.14 2.29 -5.85
N LEU A 53 7.99 1.26 -5.76
CA LEU A 53 8.53 0.80 -4.47
C LEU A 53 9.37 1.87 -3.77
N THR A 54 10.07 2.72 -4.52
CA THR A 54 10.81 3.86 -3.96
C THR A 54 9.86 4.89 -3.34
N VAL A 55 8.70 5.15 -3.96
CA VAL A 55 7.68 6.02 -3.34
C VAL A 55 7.24 5.45 -2.01
N PHE A 56 6.90 4.16 -1.96
CA PHE A 56 6.48 3.47 -0.74
C PHE A 56 7.56 3.55 0.37
N THR A 57 8.79 3.14 0.06
CA THR A 57 9.88 3.16 1.05
C THR A 57 10.15 4.55 1.60
N ASN A 58 10.07 5.59 0.78
CA ASN A 58 10.25 6.97 1.21
C ASN A 58 9.14 7.42 2.17
N GLN A 59 7.86 7.12 1.86
CA GLN A 59 6.76 7.50 2.74
C GLN A 59 6.83 6.77 4.09
N ILE A 60 7.07 5.45 4.07
CA ILE A 60 7.21 4.64 5.28
C ILE A 60 8.41 5.08 6.12
N SER A 61 9.57 5.30 5.51
CA SER A 61 10.77 5.80 6.20
C SER A 61 10.54 7.17 6.87
N THR A 62 9.78 8.05 6.20
CA THR A 62 9.43 9.36 6.77
C THR A 62 8.57 9.20 8.03
N ARG A 63 7.61 8.28 8.05
CA ARG A 63 6.79 8.01 9.24
C ARG A 63 7.59 7.35 10.36
N MET A 64 8.51 6.44 10.03
CA MET A 64 9.47 5.90 11.02
C MET A 64 10.27 7.04 11.69
N GLY A 65 10.74 8.00 10.90
CA GLY A 65 11.44 9.18 11.41
C GLY A 65 10.57 10.00 12.36
N SER A 66 9.29 10.21 12.06
CA SER A 66 8.34 10.90 12.95
C SER A 66 8.19 10.18 14.29
N ILE A 67 8.01 8.86 14.28
CA ILE A 67 7.86 8.06 15.51
C ILE A 67 9.15 8.09 16.33
N SER A 68 10.33 7.98 15.70
CA SER A 68 11.61 8.04 16.39
C SER A 68 11.86 9.37 17.10
N ASN A 69 11.21 10.43 16.66
CA ASN A 69 11.32 11.79 17.20
C ASN A 69 10.12 12.16 18.08
N LEU A 70 9.37 11.18 18.60
CA LEU A 70 8.29 11.42 19.57
C LEU A 70 8.86 12.11 20.81
N SER A 71 8.68 13.43 20.90
CA SER A 71 9.11 14.28 22.02
C SER A 71 7.90 14.87 22.71
N LYS A 72 8.13 15.60 23.82
CA LYS A 72 7.07 16.32 24.54
C LYS A 72 6.37 17.37 23.67
N ASP A 73 7.04 17.81 22.61
CA ASP A 73 6.54 18.82 21.66
C ASP A 73 5.94 18.20 20.40
N PHE A 74 5.70 16.88 20.40
CA PHE A 74 5.10 16.17 19.28
C PHE A 74 3.68 16.66 19.02
N ASN A 75 3.48 17.27 17.85
CA ASN A 75 2.18 17.79 17.43
C ASN A 75 1.40 16.70 16.72
N VAL A 76 0.49 16.06 17.44
CA VAL A 76 -0.34 14.94 16.94
C VAL A 76 -1.18 15.37 15.72
N ASP A 77 -1.80 16.55 15.76
CA ASP A 77 -2.67 17.01 14.65
C ASP A 77 -1.88 17.25 13.36
N ASN A 78 -0.66 17.77 13.50
CA ASN A 78 0.24 17.92 12.36
C ASN A 78 0.69 16.55 11.83
N GLU A 79 1.02 15.60 12.70
CA GLU A 79 1.42 14.25 12.28
C GLU A 79 0.27 13.50 11.61
N ILE A 80 -0.98 13.62 12.10
CA ILE A 80 -2.17 13.06 11.43
C ILE A 80 -2.28 13.61 10.00
N THR A 81 -2.08 14.92 9.83
CA THR A 81 -2.13 15.56 8.50
C THR A 81 -1.05 15.02 7.57
N LEU A 82 0.19 14.90 8.06
CA LEU A 82 1.32 14.39 7.29
C LEU A 82 1.18 12.90 6.96
N ALA A 83 0.68 12.11 7.90
CA ALA A 83 0.44 10.68 7.70
C ALA A 83 -0.72 10.45 6.72
N GLN A 84 -1.77 11.28 6.76
CA GLN A 84 -2.86 11.22 5.79
C GLN A 84 -2.39 11.54 4.37
N ASN A 85 -1.54 12.56 4.20
CA ASN A 85 -0.93 12.86 2.90
C ASN A 85 -0.06 11.69 2.40
N SER A 86 0.69 11.05 3.29
CA SER A 86 1.45 9.84 2.93
C SER A 86 0.51 8.71 2.50
N LEU A 87 -0.59 8.50 3.20
CA LEU A 87 -1.59 7.47 2.88
C LEU A 87 -2.20 7.70 1.50
N ASP A 88 -2.58 8.94 1.19
CA ASP A 88 -3.16 9.29 -0.10
C ASP A 88 -2.17 9.01 -1.25
N ILE A 89 -0.89 9.36 -1.08
CA ILE A 89 0.18 9.03 -2.03
C ILE A 89 0.35 7.52 -2.21
N LEU A 90 0.35 6.75 -1.11
CA LEU A 90 0.51 5.30 -1.20
C LEU A 90 -0.68 4.62 -1.87
N GLN A 91 -1.90 5.08 -1.62
CA GLN A 91 -3.10 4.55 -2.27
C GLN A 91 -3.09 4.83 -3.77
N GLU A 92 -2.79 6.07 -4.19
CA GLU A 92 -2.68 6.43 -5.60
C GLU A 92 -1.60 5.58 -6.30
N THR A 93 -0.42 5.46 -5.68
CA THR A 93 0.68 4.65 -6.22
C THR A 93 0.31 3.17 -6.33
N TYR A 94 -0.41 2.63 -5.35
CA TYR A 94 -0.92 1.26 -5.38
C TYR A 94 -1.92 1.05 -6.53
N ASP A 95 -2.90 1.95 -6.66
CA ASP A 95 -3.94 1.86 -7.68
C ASP A 95 -3.33 1.92 -9.10
N GLU A 96 -2.35 2.82 -9.32
CA GLU A 96 -1.60 2.86 -10.57
C GLU A 96 -0.85 1.54 -10.82
N THR A 97 -0.15 1.03 -9.81
CA THR A 97 0.63 -0.22 -9.92
C THR A 97 -0.25 -1.42 -10.21
N ALA A 98 -1.44 -1.47 -9.63
CA ALA A 98 -2.40 -2.55 -9.85
C ALA A 98 -2.93 -2.65 -11.29
N THR A 99 -2.81 -1.58 -12.07
CA THR A 99 -3.25 -1.55 -13.49
C THR A 99 -2.16 -1.98 -14.48
N VAL A 100 -0.90 -2.06 -14.04
CA VAL A 100 0.25 -2.39 -14.89
C VAL A 100 0.65 -3.85 -14.69
N TYR A 101 0.95 -4.53 -15.79
CA TYR A 101 1.30 -5.95 -15.79
C TYR A 101 2.69 -6.16 -16.37
N PRO A 102 3.48 -7.10 -15.81
CA PRO A 102 4.73 -7.54 -16.42
C PRO A 102 4.47 -8.39 -17.67
N SER A 103 5.53 -8.75 -18.38
CA SER A 103 5.50 -9.80 -19.40
C SER A 103 5.01 -11.12 -18.77
N GLU A 104 4.50 -12.03 -19.61
CA GLU A 104 4.01 -13.32 -19.14
C GLU A 104 5.08 -14.10 -18.35
N GLY A 105 4.67 -14.64 -17.21
CA GLY A 105 5.53 -15.42 -16.32
C GLY A 105 5.88 -14.71 -15.00
N ASP A 106 5.76 -13.39 -14.91
CA ASP A 106 6.12 -12.60 -13.72
C ASP A 106 4.92 -12.15 -12.89
N ASP A 107 3.72 -12.60 -13.21
CA ASP A 107 2.48 -12.21 -12.53
C ASP A 107 2.52 -12.53 -11.01
N ALA A 108 3.17 -13.65 -10.62
CA ALA A 108 3.29 -14.03 -9.21
C ALA A 108 4.14 -13.02 -8.39
N ASN A 109 5.23 -12.52 -8.96
CA ASN A 109 6.07 -11.51 -8.31
C ASN A 109 5.31 -10.18 -8.18
N ARG A 110 4.56 -9.79 -9.22
CA ARG A 110 3.67 -8.64 -9.18
C ARG A 110 2.66 -8.74 -8.05
N ASP A 111 1.96 -9.86 -7.96
CA ASP A 111 0.93 -10.06 -6.95
C ASP A 111 1.52 -10.05 -5.54
N ALA A 112 2.70 -10.63 -5.32
CA ALA A 112 3.43 -10.55 -4.06
C ALA A 112 3.79 -9.09 -3.72
N THR A 113 4.23 -8.31 -4.70
CA THR A 113 4.54 -6.90 -4.51
C THR A 113 3.30 -6.10 -4.10
N LEU A 114 2.15 -6.31 -4.76
CA LEU A 114 0.91 -5.65 -4.40
C LEU A 114 0.45 -6.00 -2.97
N VAL A 115 0.67 -7.24 -2.53
CA VAL A 115 0.37 -7.64 -1.14
C VAL A 115 1.22 -6.85 -0.15
N VAL A 116 2.52 -6.72 -0.41
CA VAL A 116 3.43 -5.94 0.48
C VAL A 116 3.04 -4.46 0.51
N MET A 117 2.72 -3.87 -0.64
CA MET A 117 2.22 -2.49 -0.72
C MET A 117 0.93 -2.29 0.09
N MET A 118 -0.04 -3.20 -0.06
CA MET A 118 -1.31 -3.14 0.67
C MET A 118 -1.10 -3.29 2.19
N THR A 119 -0.16 -4.11 2.62
CA THR A 119 0.19 -4.27 4.04
C THR A 119 0.71 -2.95 4.62
N ALA A 120 1.62 -2.27 3.93
CA ALA A 120 2.14 -0.97 4.35
C ALA A 120 1.02 0.10 4.45
N ILE A 121 0.09 0.13 3.48
CA ILE A 121 -1.10 0.99 3.52
C ILE A 121 -1.94 0.70 4.77
N SER A 122 -2.18 -0.57 5.08
CA SER A 122 -2.97 -1.00 6.24
C SER A 122 -2.34 -0.57 7.58
N HIS A 123 -1.02 -0.72 7.72
CA HIS A 123 -0.30 -0.27 8.91
C HIS A 123 -0.37 1.27 9.05
N LEU A 124 -0.17 2.01 7.96
CA LEU A 124 -0.27 3.46 7.98
C LEU A 124 -1.68 3.94 8.33
N GLN A 125 -2.73 3.29 7.81
CA GLN A 125 -4.12 3.59 8.17
C GLN A 125 -4.38 3.34 9.67
N SER A 126 -3.85 2.24 10.21
CA SER A 126 -3.99 1.90 11.63
C SER A 126 -3.26 2.91 12.51
N TYR A 127 -2.05 3.32 12.11
CA TYR A 127 -1.27 4.37 12.76
C TYR A 127 -2.06 5.70 12.87
N ILE A 128 -2.66 6.15 11.77
CA ILE A 128 -3.47 7.38 11.73
C ILE A 128 -4.67 7.26 12.69
N ASN A 129 -5.36 6.12 12.67
CA ASN A 129 -6.51 5.88 13.52
C ASN A 129 -6.14 5.90 15.01
N ASP A 130 -4.96 5.42 15.37
CA ASP A 130 -4.51 5.40 16.76
C ASP A 130 -3.95 6.75 17.20
N LEU A 131 -3.33 7.53 16.31
CA LEU A 131 -3.02 8.94 16.56
C LEU A 131 -4.29 9.75 16.88
N ASP A 132 -5.35 9.58 16.09
CA ASP A 132 -6.63 10.28 16.30
C ASP A 132 -7.27 9.94 17.64
N LYS A 133 -7.11 8.70 18.11
CA LYS A 133 -7.55 8.26 19.45
C LYS A 133 -6.58 8.66 20.58
N LYS A 134 -5.45 9.29 20.27
CA LYS A 134 -4.38 9.61 21.22
C LYS A 134 -3.82 8.38 21.94
N SER A 135 -3.78 7.26 21.24
CA SER A 135 -3.19 6.00 21.71
C SER A 135 -1.66 6.05 21.65
N ASP A 136 -0.99 5.12 22.31
CA ASP A 136 0.44 4.93 22.15
C ASP A 136 0.72 4.34 20.75
N VAL A 137 1.51 5.07 19.97
CA VAL A 137 1.87 4.71 18.58
C VAL A 137 3.31 4.23 18.44
N SER A 138 4.04 4.11 19.53
CA SER A 138 5.47 3.71 19.49
C SER A 138 5.70 2.34 18.84
N GLY A 139 4.74 1.43 18.98
CA GLY A 139 4.79 0.09 18.37
C GLY A 139 4.84 0.10 16.85
N TYR A 140 4.27 1.11 16.20
CA TYR A 140 4.26 1.22 14.74
C TYR A 140 5.64 1.44 14.11
N PHE A 141 6.64 1.84 14.90
CA PHE A 141 8.01 1.88 14.40
C PHE A 141 8.46 0.51 13.88
N LYS A 142 8.14 -0.55 14.63
CA LYS A 142 8.49 -1.92 14.24
C LYS A 142 7.71 -2.41 13.02
N ASP A 143 6.45 -2.06 12.92
CA ASP A 143 5.61 -2.43 11.77
C ASP A 143 6.13 -1.75 10.51
N PHE A 144 6.44 -0.45 10.56
CA PHE A 144 7.01 0.28 9.44
C PHE A 144 8.44 -0.17 9.08
N GLU A 145 9.25 -0.59 10.06
CA GLU A 145 10.56 -1.20 9.78
C GLU A 145 10.39 -2.52 8.99
N ASN A 146 9.42 -3.35 9.36
CA ASN A 146 9.11 -4.58 8.65
C ASN A 146 8.58 -4.30 7.22
N ASP A 147 7.71 -3.29 7.08
CA ASP A 147 7.20 -2.85 5.77
C ASP A 147 8.34 -2.36 4.88
N PHE A 148 9.21 -1.49 5.41
CA PHE A 148 10.38 -0.98 4.69
C PHE A 148 11.28 -2.11 4.18
N ASN A 149 11.57 -3.08 5.05
CA ASN A 149 12.40 -4.23 4.69
C ASN A 149 11.72 -5.11 3.63
N SER A 150 10.41 -5.32 3.74
CA SER A 150 9.64 -6.11 2.77
C SER A 150 9.59 -5.42 1.41
N LEU A 151 9.34 -4.11 1.36
CA LEU A 151 9.32 -3.30 0.14
C LEU A 151 10.71 -3.28 -0.54
N THR A 152 11.77 -3.13 0.25
CA THR A 152 13.15 -3.18 -0.25
C THR A 152 13.51 -4.57 -0.77
N GLY A 153 13.05 -5.63 -0.10
CA GLY A 153 13.21 -7.01 -0.56
C GLY A 153 12.53 -7.24 -1.91
N GLN A 154 11.31 -6.72 -2.10
CA GLN A 154 10.62 -6.78 -3.40
C GLN A 154 11.40 -6.03 -4.49
N ALA A 155 11.92 -4.83 -4.21
CA ALA A 155 12.73 -4.09 -5.16
C ALA A 155 13.97 -4.88 -5.61
N GLY A 156 14.57 -5.64 -4.71
CA GLY A 156 15.71 -6.52 -5.01
C GLY A 156 15.41 -7.62 -6.05
N LEU A 157 14.16 -8.09 -6.12
CA LEU A 157 13.74 -9.11 -7.09
C LEU A 157 13.73 -8.58 -8.54
N TYR A 158 13.56 -7.29 -8.72
CA TYR A 158 13.51 -6.64 -10.04
C TYR A 158 14.83 -6.02 -10.49
N ASN A 159 15.90 -6.16 -9.71
CA ASN A 159 17.24 -5.62 -10.02
C ASN A 159 18.21 -6.71 -10.51
N GLN A 160 17.70 -7.88 -10.91
CA GLN A 160 18.51 -9.02 -11.40
C GLN A 160 18.70 -8.98 -12.91
#